data_6aa36810c1f0ef685cc6815d599d3798
#
_entry.id   6aa36810c1f0ef685cc6815d599d3798
#
_cell.length_a   1.000
_cell.length_b   1.000
_cell.length_c   1.000
_cell.angle_alpha   90.00
_cell.angle_beta   90.00
_cell.angle_gamma   90.00
#
_symmetry.space_group_name_H-M   'P 1'
#
loop_
_entity.id
_entity.type
_entity.pdbx_description
1 polymer ?
#
loop_
_entity_poly.entity_id
_entity_poly.type
_entity_poly.pdbx_seq_one_letter_code
_entity_poly.pdbx_strand_id
1 'polypeptide(L)'
;MINVEREIGGRVLKFQTGKVARQSAGSVIVTYGETVILVAVNSAKEPRTDINYFPLQVEYREKHYAGGKIPGGFFKREARPSEGEVLTSRLTDRPIRPLFPKGFKNETQVIINVLQSDGENMPDVWAGVGASLALMISNIPWNGPIATVRVGQIDGDFILNPTRSQIDNCDLELIVSGNDETIVMVEGEANEQSEKTVVESLKFAHEHIRNIIDLEKELFDAVQVEKLPEPEADLNSELEAAVGGKLGSKINDIISIKEKQDQSDAKEELKKGILEDLKEDFPEQENEINSIIEDCFKTSIREMILTKGSRTDGRKTNEIRDITIDPNFLSRVHGSTLFT
;
A
#
# COMPACT_ATOMS: atom_id res chain seq x y z
N MET A 1 -17.88 -9.44 -22.65
CA MET A 1 -18.24 -8.51 -21.55
C MET A 1 -18.83 -9.36 -20.45
N ILE A 2 -18.22 -9.34 -19.27
CA ILE A 2 -18.65 -10.08 -18.08
C ILE A 2 -18.98 -9.04 -17.00
N ASN A 3 -20.01 -9.29 -16.23
CA ASN A 3 -20.39 -8.46 -15.11
C ASN A 3 -20.94 -9.31 -13.96
N VAL A 4 -20.65 -8.88 -12.75
CA VAL A 4 -21.20 -9.40 -11.49
C VAL A 4 -21.67 -8.22 -10.65
N GLU A 5 -22.68 -8.44 -9.80
CA GLU A 5 -23.19 -7.38 -8.92
C GLU A 5 -23.75 -7.95 -7.63
N ARG A 6 -23.66 -7.16 -6.55
CA ARG A 6 -24.17 -7.52 -5.22
C ARG A 6 -24.55 -6.25 -4.45
N GLU A 7 -25.53 -6.36 -3.60
CA GLU A 7 -25.85 -5.28 -2.67
C GLU A 7 -24.84 -5.25 -1.51
N ILE A 8 -24.17 -4.12 -1.34
CA ILE A 8 -23.19 -3.85 -0.29
C ILE A 8 -23.54 -2.53 0.39
N GLY A 9 -23.76 -2.54 1.70
CA GLY A 9 -24.12 -1.33 2.46
C GLY A 9 -25.39 -0.62 1.95
N GLY A 10 -26.39 -1.39 1.48
CA GLY A 10 -27.67 -0.86 0.98
C GLY A 10 -27.61 -0.26 -0.42
N ARG A 11 -26.51 -0.47 -1.16
CA ARG A 11 -26.34 0.00 -2.55
C ARG A 11 -25.76 -1.11 -3.42
N VAL A 12 -26.07 -1.09 -4.72
CA VAL A 12 -25.55 -2.08 -5.66
C VAL A 12 -24.10 -1.75 -6.00
N LEU A 13 -23.22 -2.69 -5.69
CA LEU A 13 -21.84 -2.74 -6.19
C LEU A 13 -21.79 -3.62 -7.42
N LYS A 14 -21.27 -3.10 -8.53
CA LYS A 14 -21.19 -3.80 -9.80
C LYS A 14 -19.79 -3.73 -10.40
N PHE A 15 -19.28 -4.86 -10.84
CA PHE A 15 -18.02 -5.00 -11.57
C PHE A 15 -18.28 -5.40 -13.01
N GLN A 16 -17.62 -4.74 -13.96
CA GLN A 16 -17.72 -5.04 -15.39
C GLN A 16 -16.34 -5.06 -16.04
N THR A 17 -16.06 -6.06 -16.86
CA THR A 17 -14.80 -6.15 -17.64
C THR A 17 -15.04 -6.47 -19.11
N GLY A 18 -14.02 -6.25 -19.96
CA GLY A 18 -14.04 -6.57 -21.39
C GLY A 18 -14.73 -5.54 -22.28
N LYS A 19 -15.16 -4.36 -21.74
CA LYS A 19 -15.82 -3.30 -22.49
C LYS A 19 -14.87 -2.18 -22.91
N VAL A 20 -14.04 -1.71 -21.97
CA VAL A 20 -13.13 -0.55 -22.15
C VAL A 20 -11.71 -0.94 -21.77
N ALA A 21 -10.74 -0.13 -22.19
CA ALA A 21 -9.31 -0.37 -21.95
C ALA A 21 -8.84 -1.80 -22.31
N ARG A 22 -9.31 -2.34 -23.44
CA ARG A 22 -9.12 -3.74 -23.86
C ARG A 22 -7.67 -4.10 -24.21
N GLN A 23 -6.78 -3.11 -24.30
CA GLN A 23 -5.36 -3.30 -24.55
C GLN A 23 -4.53 -3.35 -23.28
N SER A 24 -5.12 -3.03 -22.11
CA SER A 24 -4.45 -3.19 -20.84
C SER A 24 -4.37 -4.67 -20.43
N ALA A 25 -3.43 -5.00 -19.56
CA ALA A 25 -3.29 -6.36 -19.04
C ALA A 25 -4.53 -6.79 -18.25
N GLY A 26 -5.16 -5.86 -17.52
CA GLY A 26 -6.45 -6.05 -16.87
C GLY A 26 -7.19 -4.72 -16.77
N SER A 27 -8.51 -4.74 -16.90
CA SER A 27 -9.35 -3.54 -16.74
C SER A 27 -10.71 -3.86 -16.18
N VAL A 28 -11.23 -2.99 -15.34
CA VAL A 28 -12.54 -3.11 -14.71
C VAL A 28 -13.22 -1.76 -14.59
N ILE A 29 -14.54 -1.75 -14.80
CA ILE A 29 -15.42 -0.66 -14.38
C ILE A 29 -16.05 -1.10 -13.06
N VAL A 30 -15.91 -0.27 -12.05
CA VAL A 30 -16.58 -0.41 -10.75
C VAL A 30 -17.68 0.64 -10.68
N THR A 31 -18.89 0.21 -10.37
CA THR A 31 -20.05 1.08 -10.15
C THR A 31 -20.58 0.86 -8.76
N TYR A 32 -20.77 1.93 -8.00
CA TYR A 32 -21.42 1.90 -6.69
C TYR A 32 -22.41 3.06 -6.56
N GLY A 33 -23.69 2.75 -6.47
CA GLY A 33 -24.72 3.75 -6.67
C GLY A 33 -24.61 4.35 -8.08
N GLU A 34 -24.48 5.67 -8.18
CA GLU A 34 -24.26 6.37 -9.45
C GLU A 34 -22.80 6.80 -9.66
N THR A 35 -21.89 6.46 -8.72
CA THR A 35 -20.44 6.68 -8.89
C THR A 35 -19.82 5.56 -9.72
N VAL A 36 -19.02 5.92 -10.74
CA VAL A 36 -18.40 5.00 -11.69
C VAL A 36 -16.91 5.31 -11.82
N ILE A 37 -16.08 4.29 -11.64
CA ILE A 37 -14.64 4.39 -11.85
C ILE A 37 -14.17 3.34 -12.87
N LEU A 38 -13.14 3.70 -13.63
CA LEU A 38 -12.39 2.81 -14.49
C LEU A 38 -11.02 2.57 -13.88
N VAL A 39 -10.65 1.32 -13.73
CA VAL A 39 -9.29 0.92 -13.34
C VAL A 39 -8.68 0.06 -14.44
N ALA A 40 -7.45 0.39 -14.81
CA ALA A 40 -6.67 -0.36 -15.79
C ALA A 40 -5.25 -0.59 -15.26
N VAL A 41 -4.73 -1.80 -15.47
CA VAL A 41 -3.39 -2.18 -15.03
C VAL A 41 -2.55 -2.67 -16.20
N ASN A 42 -1.29 -2.29 -16.21
CA ASN A 42 -0.29 -2.75 -17.16
C ASN A 42 1.01 -3.02 -16.45
N SER A 43 1.79 -3.97 -16.99
CA SER A 43 3.15 -4.23 -16.55
C SER A 43 4.07 -4.34 -17.77
N ALA A 44 5.30 -3.85 -17.63
CA ALA A 44 6.34 -4.05 -18.62
C ALA A 44 6.62 -5.56 -18.80
N LYS A 45 7.01 -5.97 -20.00
CA LYS A 45 7.30 -7.38 -20.29
C LYS A 45 8.60 -7.86 -19.63
N GLU A 46 9.56 -6.96 -19.47
CA GLU A 46 10.87 -7.26 -18.94
C GLU A 46 11.10 -6.53 -17.62
N PRO A 47 11.77 -7.16 -16.64
CA PRO A 47 12.12 -6.53 -15.39
C PRO A 47 13.19 -5.45 -15.60
N ARG A 48 13.16 -4.42 -14.79
CA ARG A 48 14.25 -3.42 -14.71
C ARG A 48 15.43 -3.99 -13.94
N THR A 49 16.61 -3.91 -14.54
CA THR A 49 17.86 -4.41 -13.95
C THR A 49 18.67 -3.32 -13.23
N ASP A 50 18.34 -2.05 -13.48
CA ASP A 50 19.03 -0.87 -12.96
C ASP A 50 18.52 -0.39 -11.60
N ILE A 51 17.53 -1.10 -11.02
CA ILE A 51 16.89 -0.73 -9.74
C ILE A 51 16.85 -1.90 -8.76
N ASN A 52 16.79 -1.56 -7.47
CA ASN A 52 16.68 -2.53 -6.37
C ASN A 52 15.32 -2.48 -5.64
N TYR A 53 14.34 -1.78 -6.20
CA TYR A 53 12.99 -1.66 -5.64
C TYR A 53 11.94 -2.03 -6.70
N PHE A 54 10.72 -2.29 -6.25
CA PHE A 54 9.58 -2.56 -7.14
C PHE A 54 9.02 -1.24 -7.72
N PRO A 55 9.08 -1.04 -9.05
CA PRO A 55 8.62 0.19 -9.69
C PRO A 55 7.10 0.15 -9.95
N LEU A 56 6.30 0.25 -8.89
CA LEU A 56 4.85 0.39 -8.97
C LEU A 56 4.47 1.88 -8.98
N GLN A 57 3.64 2.26 -9.94
CA GLN A 57 3.02 3.57 -10.02
C GLN A 57 1.49 3.42 -9.96
N VAL A 58 0.88 4.07 -8.98
CA VAL A 58 -0.59 4.16 -8.87
C VAL A 58 -0.99 5.61 -9.14
N GLU A 59 -1.86 5.81 -10.10
CA GLU A 59 -2.40 7.11 -10.46
C GLU A 59 -3.92 7.10 -10.34
N TYR A 60 -4.44 7.99 -9.50
CA TYR A 60 -5.87 8.22 -9.32
C TYR A 60 -6.23 9.62 -9.78
N ARG A 61 -7.29 9.74 -10.58
CA ARG A 61 -7.73 11.00 -11.16
C ARG A 61 -9.24 11.17 -11.10
N GLU A 62 -9.67 12.31 -10.57
CA GLU A 62 -11.05 12.77 -10.60
C GLU A 62 -11.23 13.76 -11.76
N LYS A 63 -11.82 13.28 -12.85
CA LYS A 63 -12.02 14.11 -14.02
C LYS A 63 -13.16 15.12 -13.80
N HIS A 64 -12.98 16.35 -14.23
CA HIS A 64 -14.02 17.39 -14.11
C HIS A 64 -15.36 16.95 -14.71
N TYR A 65 -15.33 16.23 -15.83
CA TYR A 65 -16.53 15.71 -16.47
C TYR A 65 -17.29 14.70 -15.61
N ALA A 66 -16.62 14.01 -14.67
CA ALA A 66 -17.26 13.07 -13.78
C ALA A 66 -18.30 13.75 -12.88
N GLY A 67 -18.06 15.00 -12.50
CA GLY A 67 -19.01 15.86 -11.80
C GLY A 67 -19.82 16.77 -12.71
N GLY A 68 -19.92 16.50 -14.02
CA GLY A 68 -20.64 17.32 -15.00
C GLY A 68 -20.02 18.70 -15.27
N LYS A 69 -18.71 18.87 -15.00
CA LYS A 69 -18.02 20.15 -15.08
C LYS A 69 -16.98 20.17 -16.20
N ILE A 70 -16.65 21.35 -16.66
CA ILE A 70 -15.53 21.62 -17.59
C ILE A 70 -14.39 22.23 -16.76
N PRO A 71 -13.11 21.86 -17.02
CA PRO A 71 -11.98 22.47 -16.34
C PRO A 71 -12.04 23.99 -16.39
N GLY A 72 -11.89 24.64 -15.23
CA GLY A 72 -11.87 26.10 -15.10
C GLY A 72 -10.52 26.69 -15.51
N GLY A 73 -10.37 28.00 -15.26
CA GLY A 73 -9.14 28.71 -15.53
C GLY A 73 -8.88 29.00 -17.00
N PHE A 74 -7.75 29.67 -17.28
CA PHE A 74 -7.39 30.13 -18.61
C PHE A 74 -7.16 28.98 -19.60
N PHE A 75 -6.47 27.94 -19.21
CA PHE A 75 -6.07 26.85 -20.11
C PHE A 75 -7.19 25.84 -20.43
N LYS A 76 -8.30 25.85 -19.70
CA LYS A 76 -9.40 24.87 -19.87
C LYS A 76 -8.92 23.42 -19.87
N ARG A 77 -7.95 23.10 -19.02
CA ARG A 77 -7.30 21.78 -18.89
C ARG A 77 -7.44 21.23 -17.49
N GLU A 78 -7.34 19.91 -17.39
CA GLU A 78 -7.07 19.23 -16.13
C GLU A 78 -5.73 19.72 -15.57
N ALA A 79 -5.72 20.11 -14.29
CA ALA A 79 -4.51 20.56 -13.59
C ALA A 79 -3.62 19.38 -13.19
N ARG A 80 -2.56 19.68 -12.43
CA ARG A 80 -1.82 18.65 -11.68
C ARG A 80 -2.79 17.95 -10.71
N PRO A 81 -2.47 16.69 -10.28
CA PRO A 81 -3.26 16.03 -9.26
C PRO A 81 -3.47 16.93 -8.05
N SER A 82 -4.69 16.98 -7.54
CA SER A 82 -5.00 17.57 -6.24
C SER A 82 -4.36 16.77 -5.11
N GLU A 83 -4.26 17.36 -3.92
CA GLU A 83 -3.77 16.66 -2.73
C GLU A 83 -4.61 15.41 -2.41
N GLY A 84 -5.94 15.51 -2.51
CA GLY A 84 -6.84 14.38 -2.34
C GLY A 84 -6.60 13.25 -3.34
N GLU A 85 -6.37 13.57 -4.63
CA GLU A 85 -6.04 12.57 -5.64
C GLU A 85 -4.71 11.86 -5.34
N VAL A 86 -3.70 12.60 -4.86
CA VAL A 86 -2.41 12.02 -4.45
C VAL A 86 -2.58 11.11 -3.22
N LEU A 87 -3.36 11.54 -2.23
CA LEU A 87 -3.64 10.72 -1.03
C LEU A 87 -4.40 9.44 -1.38
N THR A 88 -5.40 9.51 -2.26
CA THR A 88 -6.13 8.33 -2.72
C THR A 88 -5.23 7.37 -3.52
N SER A 89 -4.30 7.89 -4.34
CA SER A 89 -3.28 7.07 -5.00
C SER A 89 -2.44 6.30 -3.98
N ARG A 90 -2.00 6.96 -2.91
CA ARG A 90 -1.23 6.34 -1.82
C ARG A 90 -2.05 5.36 -1.00
N LEU A 91 -3.32 5.68 -0.76
CA LEU A 91 -4.28 4.81 -0.08
C LEU A 91 -4.46 3.48 -0.84
N THR A 92 -4.46 3.55 -2.16
CA THR A 92 -4.54 2.36 -3.04
C THR A 92 -3.19 1.61 -3.12
N ASP A 93 -2.07 2.34 -3.29
CA ASP A 93 -0.73 1.75 -3.45
C ASP A 93 -0.32 0.93 -2.20
N ARG A 94 -0.57 1.47 -1.01
CA ARG A 94 -0.09 0.91 0.25
C ARG A 94 -0.55 -0.54 0.52
N PRO A 95 -1.82 -0.92 0.33
CA PRO A 95 -2.28 -2.29 0.55
C PRO A 95 -1.98 -3.24 -0.61
N ILE A 96 -1.84 -2.78 -1.86
CA ILE A 96 -1.59 -3.67 -3.00
C ILE A 96 -0.11 -4.01 -3.20
N ARG A 97 0.79 -3.08 -2.88
CA ARG A 97 2.24 -3.21 -3.09
C ARG A 97 2.88 -4.44 -2.42
N PRO A 98 2.58 -4.75 -1.14
CA PRO A 98 3.18 -5.90 -0.46
C PRO A 98 2.76 -7.27 -1.02
N LEU A 99 1.72 -7.32 -1.84
CA LEU A 99 1.18 -8.55 -2.40
C LEU A 99 1.82 -8.93 -3.75
N PHE A 100 2.71 -8.11 -4.29
CA PHE A 100 3.53 -8.51 -5.41
C PHE A 100 4.65 -9.46 -4.95
N PRO A 101 5.01 -10.45 -5.78
CA PRO A 101 6.07 -11.40 -5.44
C PRO A 101 7.40 -10.71 -5.16
N LYS A 102 8.17 -11.22 -4.21
CA LYS A 102 9.52 -10.72 -3.93
C LYS A 102 10.38 -10.86 -5.19
N GLY A 103 11.11 -9.81 -5.55
CA GLY A 103 11.94 -9.80 -6.76
C GLY A 103 11.20 -9.37 -8.04
N PHE A 104 9.90 -9.13 -8.00
CA PHE A 104 9.17 -8.60 -9.16
C PHE A 104 9.61 -7.15 -9.44
N LYS A 105 10.27 -6.93 -10.58
CA LYS A 105 10.86 -5.63 -10.96
C LYS A 105 10.31 -5.07 -12.28
N ASN A 106 9.24 -5.65 -12.80
CA ASN A 106 8.59 -5.13 -14.00
C ASN A 106 7.85 -3.83 -13.64
N GLU A 107 8.14 -2.77 -14.37
CA GLU A 107 7.44 -1.50 -14.19
C GLU A 107 5.93 -1.71 -14.34
N THR A 108 5.19 -1.43 -13.28
CA THR A 108 3.75 -1.71 -13.21
C THR A 108 3.00 -0.42 -12.95
N GLN A 109 1.94 -0.20 -13.72
CA GLN A 109 1.09 0.97 -13.61
C GLN A 109 -0.35 0.56 -13.33
N VAL A 110 -0.96 1.20 -12.32
CA VAL A 110 -2.37 1.11 -11.98
C VAL A 110 -2.97 2.49 -12.21
N ILE A 111 -3.83 2.60 -13.23
CA ILE A 111 -4.44 3.87 -13.63
C ILE A 111 -5.92 3.82 -13.27
N ILE A 112 -6.35 4.77 -12.44
CA ILE A 112 -7.70 4.86 -11.91
C ILE A 112 -8.30 6.20 -12.32
N ASN A 113 -9.44 6.16 -13.01
CA ASN A 113 -10.14 7.36 -13.41
C ASN A 113 -11.58 7.33 -12.92
N VAL A 114 -12.00 8.36 -12.21
CA VAL A 114 -13.41 8.58 -11.88
C VAL A 114 -14.10 9.09 -13.13
N LEU A 115 -15.07 8.30 -13.63
CA LEU A 115 -15.81 8.61 -14.87
C LEU A 115 -17.13 9.31 -14.59
N GLN A 116 -17.73 9.03 -13.44
CA GLN A 116 -18.98 9.63 -12.98
C GLN A 116 -18.98 9.68 -11.44
N SER A 117 -19.50 10.75 -10.88
CA SER A 117 -19.68 10.92 -9.43
C SER A 117 -21.07 11.49 -9.15
N ASP A 118 -21.77 10.89 -8.20
CA ASP A 118 -23.05 11.41 -7.68
C ASP A 118 -22.87 12.47 -6.57
N GLY A 119 -21.61 12.68 -6.13
CA GLY A 119 -21.27 13.62 -5.06
C GLY A 119 -21.49 13.07 -3.64
N GLU A 120 -22.11 11.93 -3.50
CA GLU A 120 -22.43 11.28 -2.21
C GLU A 120 -21.60 10.02 -1.99
N ASN A 121 -21.48 9.15 -2.99
CA ASN A 121 -20.71 7.92 -2.89
C ASN A 121 -19.24 8.19 -3.24
N MET A 122 -18.38 8.20 -2.20
CA MET A 122 -16.96 8.48 -2.34
C MET A 122 -16.27 7.43 -3.22
N PRO A 123 -15.51 7.83 -4.26
CA PRO A 123 -14.87 6.88 -5.19
C PRO A 123 -13.57 6.27 -4.66
N ASP A 124 -12.97 6.82 -3.62
CA ASP A 124 -11.62 6.49 -3.15
C ASP A 124 -11.47 5.04 -2.65
N VAL A 125 -12.42 4.53 -1.86
CA VAL A 125 -12.40 3.13 -1.40
C VAL A 125 -12.57 2.15 -2.56
N TRP A 126 -13.35 2.52 -3.55
CA TRP A 126 -13.57 1.71 -4.77
C TRP A 126 -12.36 1.72 -5.69
N ALA A 127 -11.46 2.70 -5.56
CA ALA A 127 -10.17 2.71 -6.23
C ALA A 127 -9.31 1.50 -5.81
N GLY A 128 -9.25 1.22 -4.50
CA GLY A 128 -8.56 0.05 -3.95
C GLY A 128 -9.16 -1.27 -4.41
N VAL A 129 -10.49 -1.40 -4.33
CA VAL A 129 -11.24 -2.58 -4.80
C VAL A 129 -11.04 -2.80 -6.32
N GLY A 130 -11.16 -1.72 -7.10
CA GLY A 130 -10.95 -1.79 -8.55
C GLY A 130 -9.52 -2.15 -8.93
N ALA A 131 -8.51 -1.66 -8.18
CA ALA A 131 -7.11 -2.02 -8.39
C ALA A 131 -6.86 -3.50 -8.08
N SER A 132 -7.40 -4.01 -6.97
CA SER A 132 -7.39 -5.44 -6.62
C SER A 132 -7.95 -6.27 -7.76
N LEU A 133 -9.17 -5.98 -8.17
CA LEU A 133 -9.86 -6.75 -9.20
C LEU A 133 -9.16 -6.67 -10.57
N ALA A 134 -8.66 -5.49 -10.98
CA ALA A 134 -7.92 -5.35 -12.23
C ALA A 134 -6.61 -6.14 -12.22
N LEU A 135 -5.90 -6.19 -11.10
CA LEU A 135 -4.73 -7.04 -10.90
C LEU A 135 -5.11 -8.53 -10.93
N MET A 136 -6.20 -8.91 -10.26
CA MET A 136 -6.71 -10.29 -10.25
C MET A 136 -6.96 -10.82 -11.67
N ILE A 137 -7.67 -10.05 -12.51
CA ILE A 137 -8.05 -10.45 -13.88
C ILE A 137 -6.97 -10.13 -14.92
N SER A 138 -5.78 -9.67 -14.52
CA SER A 138 -4.61 -9.49 -15.38
C SER A 138 -3.70 -10.71 -15.33
N ASN A 139 -2.76 -10.80 -16.27
CA ASN A 139 -1.68 -11.80 -16.22
C ASN A 139 -0.53 -11.45 -15.28
N ILE A 140 -0.60 -10.33 -14.57
CA ILE A 140 0.44 -9.88 -13.63
C ILE A 140 0.43 -10.80 -12.40
N PRO A 141 1.60 -11.33 -11.96
CA PRO A 141 1.68 -12.11 -10.74
C PRO A 141 1.42 -11.22 -9.52
N TRP A 142 0.39 -11.56 -8.77
CA TRP A 142 -0.06 -10.79 -7.60
C TRP A 142 -0.88 -11.66 -6.66
N ASN A 143 -0.60 -11.58 -5.36
CA ASN A 143 -1.11 -12.46 -4.30
C ASN A 143 -2.32 -11.88 -3.55
N GLY A 144 -3.25 -11.21 -4.29
CA GLY A 144 -4.55 -10.81 -3.76
C GLY A 144 -5.57 -11.95 -3.82
N PRO A 145 -6.85 -11.64 -3.58
CA PRO A 145 -7.51 -10.32 -3.56
C PRO A 145 -7.42 -9.56 -2.25
N ILE A 146 -7.68 -8.26 -2.33
CA ILE A 146 -7.95 -7.39 -1.18
C ILE A 146 -9.16 -6.50 -1.48
N ALA A 147 -9.91 -6.13 -0.45
CA ALA A 147 -10.92 -5.10 -0.59
C ALA A 147 -10.68 -3.96 0.41
N THR A 148 -11.23 -2.81 0.10
CA THR A 148 -11.17 -1.59 0.92
C THR A 148 -12.59 -1.12 1.20
N VAL A 149 -12.87 -0.77 2.44
CA VAL A 149 -14.14 -0.19 2.87
C VAL A 149 -13.92 1.01 3.76
N ARG A 150 -14.91 1.89 3.84
CA ARG A 150 -14.99 2.95 4.83
C ARG A 150 -16.02 2.56 5.88
N VAL A 151 -15.69 2.77 7.15
CA VAL A 151 -16.62 2.61 8.26
C VAL A 151 -16.75 3.94 8.95
N GLY A 152 -17.97 4.44 9.04
CA GLY A 152 -18.34 5.57 9.90
C GLY A 152 -19.07 5.11 11.14
N GLN A 153 -19.07 5.92 12.19
CA GLN A 153 -19.94 5.74 13.34
C GLN A 153 -20.77 7.01 13.59
N ILE A 154 -22.09 6.87 13.64
CA ILE A 154 -23.02 7.94 13.93
C ILE A 154 -23.98 7.44 15.04
N ASP A 155 -24.13 8.21 16.10
CA ASP A 155 -25.01 7.88 17.23
C ASP A 155 -24.75 6.49 17.85
N GLY A 156 -23.50 6.00 17.75
CA GLY A 156 -23.06 4.70 18.24
C GLY A 156 -23.21 3.54 17.27
N ASP A 157 -23.88 3.70 16.14
CA ASP A 157 -24.08 2.68 15.11
C ASP A 157 -23.01 2.76 14.02
N PHE A 158 -22.48 1.60 13.58
CA PHE A 158 -21.55 1.54 12.46
C PHE A 158 -22.27 1.58 11.11
N ILE A 159 -21.75 2.40 10.21
CA ILE A 159 -22.26 2.59 8.85
C ILE A 159 -21.17 2.19 7.86
N LEU A 160 -21.51 1.29 6.93
CA LEU A 160 -20.60 0.91 5.84
C LEU A 160 -20.68 1.93 4.71
N ASN A 161 -19.52 2.42 4.30
CA ASN A 161 -19.35 3.39 3.22
C ASN A 161 -20.36 4.57 3.37
N PRO A 162 -20.29 5.33 4.49
CA PRO A 162 -21.14 6.48 4.69
C PRO A 162 -21.05 7.43 3.50
N THR A 163 -22.15 8.11 3.20
CA THR A 163 -22.17 9.15 2.18
C THR A 163 -21.36 10.37 2.62
N ARG A 164 -20.98 11.23 1.69
CA ARG A 164 -20.27 12.47 2.00
C ARG A 164 -21.03 13.32 3.02
N SER A 165 -22.36 13.43 2.87
CA SER A 165 -23.21 14.17 3.81
C SER A 165 -23.28 13.52 5.20
N GLN A 166 -22.99 12.23 5.34
CA GLN A 166 -22.95 11.53 6.62
C GLN A 166 -21.59 11.65 7.32
N ILE A 167 -20.48 11.73 6.54
CA ILE A 167 -19.11 11.77 7.08
C ILE A 167 -18.92 12.92 8.07
N ASP A 168 -19.45 14.11 7.77
CA ASP A 168 -19.32 15.29 8.62
C ASP A 168 -19.97 15.10 10.02
N ASN A 169 -20.81 14.08 10.18
CA ASN A 169 -21.47 13.74 11.43
C ASN A 169 -20.91 12.47 12.10
N CYS A 170 -19.83 11.91 11.57
CA CYS A 170 -19.22 10.71 12.13
C CYS A 170 -18.36 11.04 13.36
N ASP A 171 -18.54 10.28 14.44
CA ASP A 171 -17.63 10.30 15.59
C ASP A 171 -16.35 9.49 15.35
N LEU A 172 -16.38 8.60 14.39
CA LEU A 172 -15.26 7.79 13.93
C LEU A 172 -15.41 7.59 12.43
N GLU A 173 -14.31 7.74 11.71
CA GLU A 173 -14.19 7.41 10.29
C GLU A 173 -12.90 6.62 10.06
N LEU A 174 -13.03 5.37 9.61
CA LEU A 174 -11.89 4.52 9.28
C LEU A 174 -11.99 3.98 7.87
N ILE A 175 -10.89 4.04 7.12
CA ILE A 175 -10.70 3.32 5.87
C ILE A 175 -9.86 2.08 6.18
N VAL A 176 -10.40 0.92 5.84
CA VAL A 176 -9.80 -0.37 6.18
C VAL A 176 -9.64 -1.19 4.92
N SER A 177 -8.43 -1.69 4.69
CA SER A 177 -8.16 -2.66 3.62
C SER A 177 -7.73 -3.99 4.23
N GLY A 178 -8.16 -5.07 3.62
CA GLY A 178 -7.82 -6.42 4.09
C GLY A 178 -8.05 -7.48 3.02
N ASN A 179 -7.60 -8.68 3.33
CA ASN A 179 -7.93 -9.90 2.61
C ASN A 179 -8.92 -10.75 3.43
N ASP A 180 -9.16 -12.01 3.03
CA ASP A 180 -10.07 -12.90 3.75
C ASP A 180 -9.68 -13.15 5.21
N GLU A 181 -8.39 -13.12 5.53
CA GLU A 181 -7.83 -13.53 6.81
C GLU A 181 -7.43 -12.36 7.70
N THR A 182 -6.89 -11.29 7.10
CA THR A 182 -6.21 -10.22 7.83
C THR A 182 -6.57 -8.84 7.33
N ILE A 183 -6.49 -7.87 8.24
CA ILE A 183 -6.48 -6.44 7.91
C ILE A 183 -5.05 -6.03 7.59
N VAL A 184 -4.83 -5.41 6.43
CA VAL A 184 -3.50 -5.03 5.94
C VAL A 184 -3.24 -3.53 6.02
N MET A 185 -4.30 -2.71 6.11
CA MET A 185 -4.17 -1.26 6.20
C MET A 185 -5.36 -0.68 6.96
N VAL A 186 -5.05 0.28 7.82
CA VAL A 186 -6.04 1.13 8.51
C VAL A 186 -5.58 2.57 8.42
N GLU A 187 -6.48 3.46 8.10
CA GLU A 187 -6.29 4.90 8.12
C GLU A 187 -7.59 5.59 8.48
N GLY A 188 -7.54 6.67 9.26
CA GLY A 188 -8.76 7.41 9.61
C GLY A 188 -8.57 8.29 10.83
N GLU A 189 -9.68 8.78 11.33
CA GLU A 189 -9.77 9.67 12.48
C GLU A 189 -10.92 9.29 13.41
N ALA A 190 -10.85 9.75 14.64
CA ALA A 190 -11.85 9.48 15.65
C ALA A 190 -11.90 10.60 16.68
N ASN A 191 -13.09 11.01 17.09
CA ASN A 191 -13.33 11.99 18.14
C ASN A 191 -13.27 11.30 19.52
N GLU A 192 -12.04 11.11 20.05
CA GLU A 192 -11.78 10.54 21.38
C GLU A 192 -12.51 9.21 21.66
N GLN A 193 -12.69 8.37 20.61
CA GLN A 193 -13.34 7.07 20.74
C GLN A 193 -12.48 6.08 21.51
N SER A 194 -13.12 5.13 22.19
CA SER A 194 -12.40 4.09 22.93
C SER A 194 -11.72 3.09 22.00
N GLU A 195 -10.62 2.45 22.47
CA GLU A 195 -9.96 1.36 21.76
C GLU A 195 -10.92 0.22 21.46
N LYS A 196 -11.89 -0.03 22.34
CA LYS A 196 -12.93 -1.04 22.14
C LYS A 196 -13.77 -0.72 20.91
N THR A 197 -14.24 0.52 20.78
CA THR A 197 -15.02 1.00 19.64
C THR A 197 -14.23 0.84 18.34
N VAL A 198 -12.94 1.22 18.35
CA VAL A 198 -12.06 1.07 17.17
C VAL A 198 -11.90 -0.40 16.80
N VAL A 199 -11.70 -1.31 17.76
CA VAL A 199 -11.58 -2.75 17.47
C VAL A 199 -12.89 -3.32 16.93
N GLU A 200 -14.03 -2.89 17.43
CA GLU A 200 -15.35 -3.32 16.93
C GLU A 200 -15.60 -2.81 15.50
N SER A 201 -15.22 -1.57 15.18
CA SER A 201 -15.31 -1.02 13.83
C SER A 201 -14.40 -1.77 12.83
N LEU A 202 -13.22 -2.20 13.24
CA LEU A 202 -12.33 -3.03 12.42
C LEU A 202 -12.92 -4.42 12.13
N LYS A 203 -13.56 -5.04 13.10
CA LYS A 203 -14.26 -6.32 12.89
C LYS A 203 -15.43 -6.17 11.93
N PHE A 204 -16.22 -5.10 12.10
CA PHE A 204 -17.30 -4.75 11.18
C PHE A 204 -16.77 -4.53 9.75
N ALA A 205 -15.69 -3.77 9.58
CA ALA A 205 -15.04 -3.57 8.28
C ALA A 205 -14.63 -4.89 7.65
N HIS A 206 -13.98 -5.77 8.42
CA HIS A 206 -13.44 -7.03 7.90
C HIS A 206 -14.53 -8.00 7.42
N GLU A 207 -15.68 -8.01 8.06
CA GLU A 207 -16.84 -8.79 7.60
C GLU A 207 -17.30 -8.34 6.21
N HIS A 208 -17.39 -7.02 5.99
CA HIS A 208 -17.78 -6.46 4.69
C HIS A 208 -16.70 -6.58 3.62
N ILE A 209 -15.44 -6.52 3.99
CA ILE A 209 -14.30 -6.79 3.10
C ILE A 209 -14.43 -8.19 2.49
N ARG A 210 -14.71 -9.21 3.30
CA ARG A 210 -14.92 -10.59 2.81
C ARG A 210 -16.05 -10.68 1.79
N ASN A 211 -17.15 -9.99 2.04
CA ASN A 211 -18.30 -9.98 1.12
C ASN A 211 -17.95 -9.37 -0.26
N ILE A 212 -17.06 -8.35 -0.28
CA ILE A 212 -16.58 -7.75 -1.54
C ILE A 212 -15.60 -8.69 -2.22
N ILE A 213 -14.68 -9.29 -1.49
CA ILE A 213 -13.72 -10.27 -2.00
C ILE A 213 -14.42 -11.47 -2.65
N ASP A 214 -15.50 -11.96 -2.08
CA ASP A 214 -16.29 -13.02 -2.68
C ASP A 214 -16.86 -12.62 -4.04
N LEU A 215 -17.27 -11.35 -4.19
CA LEU A 215 -17.74 -10.84 -5.49
C LEU A 215 -16.58 -10.65 -6.49
N GLU A 216 -15.38 -10.28 -6.03
CA GLU A 216 -14.18 -10.22 -6.87
C GLU A 216 -13.81 -11.61 -7.40
N LYS A 217 -13.88 -12.64 -6.54
CA LYS A 217 -13.62 -14.04 -6.92
C LYS A 217 -14.63 -14.53 -7.97
N GLU A 218 -15.92 -14.19 -7.85
CA GLU A 218 -16.93 -14.52 -8.86
C GLU A 218 -16.57 -13.98 -10.25
N LEU A 219 -16.07 -12.74 -10.34
CA LEU A 219 -15.64 -12.18 -11.62
C LEU A 219 -14.35 -12.85 -12.11
N PHE A 220 -13.38 -13.09 -11.23
CA PHE A 220 -12.13 -13.75 -11.58
C PHE A 220 -12.37 -15.14 -12.15
N ASP A 221 -13.22 -15.95 -11.52
CA ASP A 221 -13.57 -17.29 -11.96
C ASP A 221 -14.25 -17.28 -13.35
N ALA A 222 -15.01 -16.22 -13.65
CA ALA A 222 -15.64 -16.05 -14.95
C ALA A 222 -14.67 -15.63 -16.07
N VAL A 223 -13.56 -14.95 -15.72
CA VAL A 223 -12.55 -14.45 -16.68
C VAL A 223 -11.48 -15.51 -16.96
N GLN A 224 -11.03 -16.24 -15.96
CA GLN A 224 -10.01 -17.32 -16.04
C GLN A 224 -8.71 -16.90 -16.76
N VAL A 225 -7.96 -15.99 -16.16
CA VAL A 225 -6.67 -15.53 -16.70
C VAL A 225 -5.52 -16.35 -16.12
N GLU A 226 -4.62 -16.81 -16.99
CA GLU A 226 -3.35 -17.42 -16.58
C GLU A 226 -2.35 -16.34 -16.16
N LYS A 227 -1.78 -16.49 -14.97
CA LYS A 227 -0.75 -15.60 -14.44
C LYS A 227 0.60 -15.90 -15.05
N LEU A 228 1.39 -14.85 -15.28
CA LEU A 228 2.81 -14.99 -15.56
C LEU A 228 3.52 -15.67 -14.38
N PRO A 229 4.59 -16.43 -14.64
CA PRO A 229 5.36 -17.04 -13.57
C PRO A 229 5.89 -15.96 -12.61
N GLU A 230 5.90 -16.30 -11.33
CA GLU A 230 6.58 -15.46 -10.35
C GLU A 230 8.09 -15.45 -10.65
N PRO A 231 8.78 -14.34 -10.36
CA PRO A 231 10.23 -14.34 -10.45
C PRO A 231 10.80 -15.49 -9.62
N GLU A 232 11.64 -16.29 -10.21
CA GLU A 232 12.42 -17.25 -9.46
C GLU A 232 13.22 -16.46 -8.42
N ALA A 233 13.06 -16.79 -7.15
CA ALA A 233 14.00 -16.31 -6.16
C ALA A 233 15.32 -17.02 -6.48
N ASP A 234 16.25 -16.31 -7.11
CA ASP A 234 17.63 -16.76 -7.21
C ASP A 234 18.21 -16.82 -5.79
N LEU A 235 17.79 -17.85 -5.05
CA LEU A 235 18.39 -18.21 -3.78
C LEU A 235 19.75 -18.84 -4.10
N ASN A 236 20.74 -17.99 -4.31
CA ASN A 236 22.11 -18.43 -4.36
C ASN A 236 22.53 -18.83 -2.92
N SER A 237 22.22 -20.08 -2.57
CA SER A 237 22.46 -20.61 -1.22
C SER A 237 23.97 -20.57 -0.86
N GLU A 238 24.86 -20.61 -1.85
CA GLU A 238 26.29 -20.45 -1.65
C GLU A 238 26.62 -19.01 -1.26
N LEU A 239 26.02 -18.05 -1.93
CA LEU A 239 26.18 -16.61 -1.63
C LEU A 239 25.59 -16.28 -0.26
N GLU A 240 24.38 -16.79 0.07
CA GLU A 240 23.79 -16.60 1.39
C GLU A 240 24.67 -17.17 2.51
N ALA A 241 25.23 -18.37 2.32
CA ALA A 241 26.14 -18.96 3.28
C ALA A 241 27.45 -18.18 3.42
N ALA A 242 28.02 -17.71 2.30
CA ALA A 242 29.24 -16.90 2.29
C ALA A 242 29.04 -15.56 3.02
N VAL A 243 27.96 -14.82 2.69
CA VAL A 243 27.61 -13.56 3.36
C VAL A 243 27.30 -13.79 4.83
N GLY A 244 26.48 -14.79 5.17
CA GLY A 244 26.15 -15.16 6.54
C GLY A 244 27.38 -15.51 7.39
N GLY A 245 28.34 -16.24 6.82
CA GLY A 245 29.61 -16.56 7.45
C GLY A 245 30.47 -15.33 7.77
N LYS A 246 30.48 -14.34 6.86
CA LYS A 246 31.22 -13.07 7.07
C LYS A 246 30.55 -12.13 8.05
N LEU A 247 29.21 -12.12 8.07
CA LEU A 247 28.43 -11.35 9.02
C LEU A 247 28.59 -11.88 10.46
N GLY A 248 28.40 -13.15 10.67
CA GLY A 248 28.60 -13.83 11.95
C GLY A 248 27.98 -13.07 13.16
N SER A 249 28.76 -12.93 14.24
CA SER A 249 28.33 -12.20 15.44
C SER A 249 28.39 -10.67 15.29
N LYS A 250 29.05 -10.15 14.26
CA LYS A 250 29.22 -8.70 14.07
C LYS A 250 27.88 -7.95 13.95
N ILE A 251 26.85 -8.61 13.42
CA ILE A 251 25.51 -8.04 13.36
C ILE A 251 25.02 -7.66 14.75
N ASN A 252 25.16 -8.53 15.73
CA ASN A 252 24.69 -8.30 17.09
C ASN A 252 25.41 -7.14 17.77
N ASP A 253 26.69 -6.96 17.48
CA ASP A 253 27.49 -5.85 17.99
C ASP A 253 26.98 -4.53 17.39
N ILE A 254 26.75 -4.48 16.09
CA ILE A 254 26.29 -3.29 15.38
C ILE A 254 24.86 -2.91 15.78
N ILE A 255 23.90 -3.85 15.85
CA ILE A 255 22.53 -3.53 16.23
C ILE A 255 22.41 -3.08 17.71
N SER A 256 23.43 -3.31 18.52
CA SER A 256 23.50 -2.88 19.92
C SER A 256 24.03 -1.45 20.08
N ILE A 257 24.54 -0.83 19.04
CA ILE A 257 24.98 0.58 19.03
C ILE A 257 23.73 1.47 19.10
N LYS A 258 23.64 2.31 20.13
CA LYS A 258 22.47 3.14 20.39
C LYS A 258 22.40 4.38 19.51
N GLU A 259 23.56 4.99 19.24
CA GLU A 259 23.64 6.17 18.38
C GLU A 259 23.41 5.80 16.93
N LYS A 260 22.39 6.40 16.31
CA LYS A 260 21.95 6.08 14.95
C LYS A 260 23.05 6.28 13.91
N GLN A 261 23.85 7.35 14.05
CA GLN A 261 24.92 7.64 13.10
C GLN A 261 26.04 6.61 13.21
N ASP A 262 26.51 6.32 14.42
CA ASP A 262 27.58 5.34 14.68
C ASP A 262 27.15 3.92 14.20
N GLN A 263 25.88 3.57 14.42
CA GLN A 263 25.31 2.31 13.93
C GLN A 263 25.32 2.25 12.39
N SER A 264 24.91 3.35 11.72
CA SER A 264 24.92 3.46 10.27
C SER A 264 26.33 3.34 9.70
N ASP A 265 27.29 4.04 10.28
CA ASP A 265 28.68 4.05 9.83
C ASP A 265 29.32 2.66 10.00
N ALA A 266 29.10 2.01 11.14
CA ALA A 266 29.59 0.64 11.38
C ALA A 266 28.96 -0.39 10.41
N LYS A 267 27.68 -0.22 10.08
CA LYS A 267 26.98 -1.05 9.09
C LYS A 267 27.59 -0.87 7.69
N GLU A 268 27.82 0.38 7.28
CA GLU A 268 28.40 0.68 5.97
C GLU A 268 29.86 0.19 5.86
N GLU A 269 30.66 0.28 6.92
CA GLU A 269 32.02 -0.27 6.96
C GLU A 269 32.00 -1.81 6.81
N LEU A 270 31.10 -2.48 7.54
CA LEU A 270 30.92 -3.93 7.42
C LEU A 270 30.51 -4.35 6.01
N LYS A 271 29.56 -3.62 5.38
CA LYS A 271 29.14 -3.86 4.01
C LYS A 271 30.29 -3.76 3.01
N LYS A 272 31.08 -2.68 3.09
CA LYS A 272 32.25 -2.48 2.22
C LYS A 272 33.25 -3.62 2.38
N GLY A 273 33.54 -4.03 3.60
CA GLY A 273 34.45 -5.15 3.83
C GLY A 273 33.95 -6.46 3.26
N ILE A 274 32.65 -6.76 3.39
CA ILE A 274 32.08 -7.98 2.81
C ILE A 274 32.09 -7.95 1.28
N LEU A 275 31.77 -6.79 0.67
CA LEU A 275 31.80 -6.63 -0.79
C LEU A 275 33.21 -6.81 -1.34
N GLU A 276 34.23 -6.26 -0.67
CA GLU A 276 35.64 -6.46 -1.06
C GLU A 276 36.07 -7.92 -0.94
N ASP A 277 35.72 -8.58 0.16
CA ASP A 277 36.07 -9.97 0.44
C ASP A 277 35.42 -10.97 -0.54
N LEU A 278 34.22 -10.68 -1.02
CA LEU A 278 33.45 -11.57 -1.90
C LEU A 278 33.55 -11.21 -3.39
N LYS A 279 34.24 -10.13 -3.72
CA LYS A 279 34.32 -9.61 -5.09
C LYS A 279 34.96 -10.61 -6.11
N GLU A 280 35.92 -11.41 -5.68
CA GLU A 280 36.57 -12.40 -6.53
C GLU A 280 35.72 -13.64 -6.73
N ASP A 281 35.02 -14.08 -5.67
CA ASP A 281 34.21 -15.31 -5.66
C ASP A 281 32.83 -15.08 -6.32
N PHE A 282 32.27 -13.88 -6.20
CA PHE A 282 30.94 -13.51 -6.70
C PHE A 282 30.98 -12.19 -7.48
N PRO A 283 31.63 -12.16 -8.67
CA PRO A 283 31.71 -10.95 -9.49
C PRO A 283 30.31 -10.52 -9.97
N GLU A 284 30.06 -9.21 -10.01
CA GLU A 284 28.81 -8.58 -10.48
C GLU A 284 27.55 -8.84 -9.62
N GLN A 285 27.69 -9.48 -8.44
CA GLN A 285 26.57 -9.76 -7.52
C GLN A 285 26.50 -8.78 -6.33
N GLU A 286 27.01 -7.56 -6.45
CA GLU A 286 27.03 -6.58 -5.37
C GLU A 286 25.61 -6.25 -4.84
N ASN A 287 24.61 -6.17 -5.72
CA ASN A 287 23.23 -5.88 -5.35
C ASN A 287 22.61 -7.02 -4.53
N GLU A 288 22.92 -8.26 -4.89
CA GLU A 288 22.43 -9.45 -4.16
C GLU A 288 23.09 -9.56 -2.79
N ILE A 289 24.41 -9.37 -2.71
CA ILE A 289 25.15 -9.30 -1.43
C ILE A 289 24.53 -8.26 -0.50
N ASN A 290 24.29 -7.05 -1.01
CA ASN A 290 23.67 -5.98 -0.23
C ASN A 290 22.24 -6.36 0.25
N SER A 291 21.45 -7.01 -0.61
CA SER A 291 20.10 -7.47 -0.24
C SER A 291 20.14 -8.52 0.88
N ILE A 292 21.05 -9.48 0.78
CA ILE A 292 21.24 -10.52 1.82
C ILE A 292 21.67 -9.89 3.15
N ILE A 293 22.63 -8.94 3.11
CA ILE A 293 23.06 -8.22 4.31
C ILE A 293 21.87 -7.51 4.98
N GLU A 294 21.05 -6.78 4.19
CA GLU A 294 19.88 -6.08 4.72
C GLU A 294 18.85 -7.04 5.33
N ASP A 295 18.57 -8.16 4.69
CA ASP A 295 17.64 -9.17 5.21
C ASP A 295 18.17 -9.82 6.50
N CYS A 296 19.48 -10.07 6.61
CA CYS A 296 20.12 -10.54 7.84
C CYS A 296 19.99 -9.53 8.99
N PHE A 297 20.25 -8.24 8.74
CA PHE A 297 20.08 -7.18 9.74
C PHE A 297 18.61 -7.09 10.19
N LYS A 298 17.67 -7.08 9.25
CA LYS A 298 16.23 -7.04 9.54
C LYS A 298 15.79 -8.21 10.40
N THR A 299 16.24 -9.42 10.08
CA THR A 299 15.94 -10.63 10.85
C THR A 299 16.50 -10.55 12.26
N SER A 300 17.78 -10.17 12.40
CA SER A 300 18.46 -10.06 13.70
C SER A 300 17.84 -8.98 14.59
N ILE A 301 17.46 -7.83 14.02
CA ILE A 301 16.74 -6.78 14.76
C ILE A 301 15.38 -7.29 15.24
N ARG A 302 14.63 -8.00 14.38
CA ARG A 302 13.33 -8.58 14.74
C ARG A 302 13.48 -9.60 15.89
N GLU A 303 14.44 -10.50 15.80
CA GLU A 303 14.73 -11.47 16.86
C GLU A 303 15.13 -10.78 18.17
N MET A 304 15.96 -9.77 18.11
CA MET A 304 16.35 -9.00 19.28
C MET A 304 15.12 -8.37 19.96
N ILE A 305 14.23 -7.74 19.20
CA ILE A 305 13.03 -7.12 19.76
C ILE A 305 12.11 -8.17 20.38
N LEU A 306 11.89 -9.30 19.71
CA LEU A 306 11.00 -10.36 20.20
C LEU A 306 11.56 -11.09 21.42
N THR A 307 12.88 -11.28 21.50
CA THR A 307 13.51 -12.05 22.58
C THR A 307 13.90 -11.20 23.77
N LYS A 308 14.42 -9.97 23.54
CA LYS A 308 14.92 -9.07 24.59
C LYS A 308 13.91 -8.01 25.00
N GLY A 309 12.83 -7.80 24.22
CA GLY A 309 11.84 -6.73 24.48
C GLY A 309 12.42 -5.32 24.39
N SER A 310 13.58 -5.15 23.73
CA SER A 310 14.28 -3.87 23.58
C SER A 310 14.45 -3.53 22.11
N ARG A 311 14.26 -2.28 21.77
CA ARG A 311 14.51 -1.74 20.44
C ARG A 311 16.00 -1.40 20.27
N THR A 312 16.43 -1.14 19.03
CA THR A 312 17.84 -0.83 18.70
C THR A 312 18.38 0.41 19.41
N ASP A 313 17.51 1.38 19.70
CA ASP A 313 17.84 2.60 20.47
C ASP A 313 17.78 2.41 22.01
N GLY A 314 17.51 1.19 22.46
CA GLY A 314 17.44 0.81 23.86
C GLY A 314 16.10 1.03 24.54
N ARG A 315 15.10 1.61 23.85
CA ARG A 315 13.74 1.76 24.37
C ARG A 315 13.02 0.41 24.47
N LYS A 316 12.09 0.32 25.40
CA LYS A 316 11.13 -0.81 25.46
C LYS A 316 10.11 -0.70 24.32
N THR A 317 9.38 -1.78 24.06
CA THR A 317 8.37 -1.84 22.99
C THR A 317 7.20 -0.88 23.19
N ASN A 318 6.90 -0.47 24.42
CA ASN A 318 5.84 0.48 24.80
C ASN A 318 6.35 1.89 25.12
N GLU A 319 7.63 2.17 24.92
CA GLU A 319 8.19 3.51 25.13
C GLU A 319 8.14 4.32 23.83
N ILE A 320 7.61 5.54 23.92
CA ILE A 320 7.61 6.53 22.84
C ILE A 320 8.95 7.28 22.90
N ARG A 321 9.52 7.68 21.74
CA ARG A 321 10.70 8.56 21.72
C ARG A 321 10.33 9.94 22.27
N ASP A 322 11.32 10.65 22.80
CA ASP A 322 11.11 12.01 23.31
C ASP A 322 10.56 12.90 22.19
N ILE A 323 9.49 13.62 22.53
CA ILE A 323 8.87 14.60 21.63
C ILE A 323 9.23 15.98 22.18
N THR A 324 9.89 16.79 21.36
CA THR A 324 10.17 18.18 21.68
C THR A 324 9.42 19.12 20.76
N ILE A 325 8.86 20.18 21.33
CA ILE A 325 8.11 21.20 20.60
C ILE A 325 8.70 22.57 20.97
N ASP A 326 9.26 23.26 19.98
CA ASP A 326 9.85 24.59 20.14
C ASP A 326 9.01 25.62 19.36
N PRO A 327 8.08 26.31 20.03
CA PRO A 327 7.25 27.32 19.40
C PRO A 327 8.04 28.60 19.13
N ASN A 328 7.65 29.36 18.10
CA ASN A 328 8.30 30.60 17.68
C ASN A 328 9.78 30.41 17.27
N PHE A 329 10.10 29.25 16.72
CA PHE A 329 11.44 28.94 16.22
C PHE A 329 11.98 29.94 15.20
N LEU A 330 11.12 30.47 14.33
CA LEU A 330 11.44 31.52 13.36
C LEU A 330 10.87 32.86 13.80
N SER A 331 11.71 33.87 13.97
CA SER A 331 11.35 35.18 14.55
C SER A 331 10.63 36.14 13.59
N ARG A 332 10.66 35.89 12.26
CA ARG A 332 10.14 36.83 11.23
C ARG A 332 8.88 36.39 10.53
N VAL A 333 8.34 35.24 10.88
CA VAL A 333 7.08 34.72 10.35
C VAL A 333 5.95 34.94 11.37
N HIS A 334 4.70 34.93 10.92
CA HIS A 334 3.55 35.14 11.78
C HIS A 334 3.27 33.96 12.75
N GLY A 335 3.90 32.80 12.53
CA GLY A 335 3.89 31.65 13.41
C GLY A 335 4.84 30.58 12.92
N SER A 336 5.49 29.87 13.82
CA SER A 336 6.37 28.74 13.52
C SER A 336 6.51 27.83 14.73
N THR A 337 6.62 26.54 14.49
CA THR A 337 6.90 25.55 15.52
C THR A 337 7.81 24.48 14.92
N LEU A 338 8.90 24.18 15.64
CA LEU A 338 9.75 23.04 15.33
C LEU A 338 9.29 21.87 16.19
N PHE A 339 8.98 20.78 15.53
CA PHE A 339 8.62 19.50 16.14
C PHE A 339 9.70 18.47 15.83
N THR A 340 10.26 17.82 16.86
CA THR A 340 11.29 16.79 16.74
C THR A 340 11.00 15.59 17.61
#